data_e26b8e759ab4e79813d0dd8adc2b02ca
#
_entry.id   e26b8e759ab4e79813d0dd8adc2b02ca
#
_cell.length_a   1.000
_cell.length_b   1.000
_cell.length_c   1.000
_cell.angle_alpha   90.00
_cell.angle_beta   90.00
_cell.angle_gamma   90.00
#
_symmetry.space_group_name_H-M   'P 1'
#
loop_
_entity.id
_entity.type
_entity.pdbx_description
1 polymer ?
#
loop_
_entity_poly.entity_id
_entity_poly.type
_entity_poly.pdbx_seq_one_letter_code
_entity_poly.pdbx_strand_id
1 'polypeptide(L)'
;MAGIKEIEIEGFKAFPNKFSLELGKNLLMYGENGSGKSSIYYALHALLQSVYKPDKGAKYFRYEDSEENLINIYKLNDVKNNGFKPHIKITLDNEHQWELSRDGLSSTPDTADDSELRLLNKTSAFINYSYISRFRSARNSETIDLWNVFIKDILPFYVPTGTDMTLADAYYNLVENPYPYRVRRDIDGFNDNLSKFINEINRNASDIYNKYFKDEDEVDTLIQVKYARDDDEIENPHHEEFQLSFKKPTAKSAYAWRYPKIGLHIEVDNIIIQKPQSFFNEARLTAIALAIRFACLQSGKPQEGQFLALDDMLISLDMSNRMKVIRYLLDDMADKYKIYLFTHDKLFFEYLKHKSKKSSSKWSYGELYMQDSKEPYIRISRTYIEEADHYIKQHKYEIAGNFLRKEAEYFCKRFLPLKWQYTKEYCLLDLNGLINNSKKFAEESGISDTTLFDELDNHRKFILNPASHDSYDIGKYEYEIKQCYNTLLSLSQISIRRLLSKGQKVKIELSTVEPVTFKFNITLCEDVYLIQIAGKPSYVSKGMINFTVNKNGTSSSEIKTDNTTLKKFYDKNYEKSDKKKDKDFLVSIVRIDDGRPIGDLL
;
A
#
# COMPACT_ATOMS: atom_id res chain seq x y z
N MET A 1 -8.59 15.66 12.39
CA MET A 1 -8.29 14.80 13.56
C MET A 1 -6.78 14.62 13.63
N ALA A 2 -6.19 14.63 14.83
CA ALA A 2 -4.76 14.38 14.99
C ALA A 2 -4.44 12.89 14.70
N GLY A 3 -3.41 12.63 13.91
CA GLY A 3 -2.92 11.27 13.66
C GLY A 3 -1.90 10.86 14.72
N ILE A 4 -1.53 9.57 14.74
CA ILE A 4 -0.45 9.09 15.60
C ILE A 4 0.89 9.57 15.04
N LYS A 5 1.67 10.27 15.86
CA LYS A 5 3.03 10.71 15.59
C LYS A 5 4.05 9.66 16.00
N GLU A 6 3.88 9.10 17.20
CA GLU A 6 4.82 8.15 17.81
C GLU A 6 4.10 7.15 18.71
N ILE A 7 4.63 5.94 18.80
CA ILE A 7 4.28 4.96 19.83
C ILE A 7 5.51 4.62 20.67
N GLU A 8 5.32 4.55 21.99
CA GLU A 8 6.28 4.05 22.96
C GLU A 8 5.71 2.80 23.64
N ILE A 9 6.51 1.75 23.74
CA ILE A 9 6.13 0.47 24.32
C ILE A 9 7.20 0.06 25.32
N GLU A 10 6.81 -0.30 26.54
CA GLU A 10 7.72 -0.78 27.56
C GLU A 10 7.08 -1.90 28.40
N GLY A 11 7.82 -2.97 28.64
CA GLY A 11 7.35 -4.12 29.42
C GLY A 11 6.16 -4.88 28.81
N PHE A 12 5.91 -4.77 27.52
CA PHE A 12 4.75 -5.35 26.84
C PHE A 12 5.17 -6.37 25.75
N LYS A 13 4.62 -7.57 25.81
CA LYS A 13 4.84 -8.67 24.83
C LYS A 13 6.34 -8.88 24.52
N ALA A 14 6.79 -8.57 23.30
CA ALA A 14 8.18 -8.73 22.89
C ALA A 14 9.12 -7.62 23.41
N PHE A 15 8.62 -6.52 23.98
CA PHE A 15 9.40 -5.36 24.37
C PHE A 15 9.63 -5.31 25.88
N PRO A 16 10.80 -5.80 26.39
CA PRO A 16 11.10 -5.75 27.82
C PRO A 16 11.44 -4.33 28.29
N ASN A 17 12.16 -3.57 27.50
CA ASN A 17 12.59 -2.21 27.77
C ASN A 17 11.93 -1.20 26.82
N LYS A 18 12.14 0.06 27.06
CA LYS A 18 11.57 1.15 26.28
C LYS A 18 11.93 1.04 24.81
N PHE A 19 10.92 1.02 23.96
CA PHE A 19 10.99 1.03 22.51
C PHE A 19 10.10 2.12 21.97
N SER A 20 10.64 2.99 21.10
CA SER A 20 9.90 4.08 20.45
C SER A 20 9.92 3.92 18.95
N LEU A 21 8.79 4.24 18.30
CA LEU A 21 8.64 4.16 16.85
C LEU A 21 7.81 5.34 16.32
N GLU A 22 8.39 6.06 15.36
CA GLU A 22 7.68 7.13 14.65
C GLU A 22 6.61 6.56 13.69
N LEU A 23 5.39 7.08 13.79
CA LEU A 23 4.21 6.68 13.02
C LEU A 23 3.58 7.84 12.23
N GLY A 24 4.25 8.97 12.15
CA GLY A 24 3.77 10.16 11.43
C GLY A 24 3.65 9.96 9.91
N LYS A 25 4.30 8.93 9.34
CA LYS A 25 4.27 8.55 7.92
C LYS A 25 3.70 7.14 7.73
N ASN A 26 3.44 6.76 6.48
CA ASN A 26 3.25 5.35 6.15
C ASN A 26 4.49 4.55 6.59
N LEU A 27 4.29 3.39 7.17
CA LEU A 27 5.36 2.53 7.67
C LEU A 27 5.36 1.20 6.92
N LEU A 28 6.51 0.82 6.39
CA LEU A 28 6.77 -0.54 5.96
C LEU A 28 7.84 -1.14 6.85
N MET A 29 7.48 -2.18 7.59
CA MET A 29 8.38 -2.84 8.53
C MET A 29 8.58 -4.31 8.18
N TYR A 30 9.83 -4.67 7.94
CA TYR A 30 10.27 -6.05 7.88
C TYR A 30 10.73 -6.50 9.26
N GLY A 31 10.58 -7.79 9.54
CA GLY A 31 11.22 -8.43 10.69
C GLY A 31 11.01 -9.94 10.65
N GLU A 32 11.96 -10.68 11.16
CA GLU A 32 11.87 -12.12 11.28
C GLU A 32 10.75 -12.54 12.25
N ASN A 33 10.37 -13.81 12.20
CA ASN A 33 9.41 -14.35 13.16
C ASN A 33 9.94 -14.21 14.58
N GLY A 34 9.11 -13.70 15.48
CA GLY A 34 9.50 -13.42 16.86
C GLY A 34 10.18 -12.07 17.10
N SER A 35 10.46 -11.27 16.07
CA SER A 35 11.12 -9.97 16.23
C SER A 35 10.29 -8.89 16.94
N GLY A 36 8.99 -9.08 17.13
CA GLY A 36 8.12 -8.13 17.82
C GLY A 36 7.16 -7.33 16.92
N LYS A 37 7.12 -7.57 15.59
CA LYS A 37 6.19 -6.90 14.66
C LYS A 37 4.74 -6.92 15.15
N SER A 38 4.22 -8.12 15.39
CA SER A 38 2.85 -8.30 15.89
C SER A 38 2.64 -7.67 17.27
N SER A 39 3.70 -7.50 18.07
CA SER A 39 3.59 -6.81 19.36
C SER A 39 3.33 -5.31 19.20
N ILE A 40 3.88 -4.65 18.17
CA ILE A 40 3.56 -3.26 17.81
C ILE A 40 2.10 -3.16 17.35
N TYR A 41 1.68 -4.06 16.45
CA TYR A 41 0.29 -4.14 16.00
C TYR A 41 -0.68 -4.30 17.18
N TYR A 42 -0.40 -5.24 18.10
CA TYR A 42 -1.24 -5.47 19.27
C TYR A 42 -1.16 -4.34 20.29
N ALA A 43 -0.06 -3.61 20.40
CA ALA A 43 0.04 -2.44 21.27
C ALA A 43 -0.92 -1.33 20.81
N LEU A 44 -0.91 -1.00 19.52
CA LEU A 44 -1.87 -0.06 18.94
C LEU A 44 -3.31 -0.52 19.13
N HIS A 45 -3.57 -1.80 18.84
CA HIS A 45 -4.90 -2.39 18.99
C HIS A 45 -5.39 -2.34 20.45
N ALA A 46 -4.57 -2.77 21.41
CA ALA A 46 -4.93 -2.81 22.83
C ALA A 46 -5.23 -1.41 23.37
N LEU A 47 -4.39 -0.42 23.03
CA LEU A 47 -4.58 0.95 23.48
C LEU A 47 -5.90 1.56 22.94
N LEU A 48 -6.15 1.42 21.62
CA LEU A 48 -7.36 1.99 21.02
C LEU A 48 -8.64 1.30 21.51
N GLN A 49 -8.61 -0.03 21.70
CA GLN A 49 -9.75 -0.78 22.19
C GLN A 49 -10.01 -0.57 23.69
N SER A 50 -9.03 -0.09 24.44
CA SER A 50 -9.16 0.14 25.90
C SER A 50 -10.23 1.17 26.24
N VAL A 51 -10.51 2.11 25.35
CA VAL A 51 -11.54 3.13 25.53
C VAL A 51 -12.95 2.56 25.70
N TYR A 52 -13.19 1.35 25.15
CA TYR A 52 -14.47 0.65 25.25
C TYR A 52 -14.51 -0.42 26.35
N LYS A 53 -13.39 -0.69 27.04
CA LYS A 53 -13.35 -1.71 28.09
C LYS A 53 -13.79 -1.14 29.43
N PRO A 54 -14.52 -1.92 30.26
CA PRO A 54 -14.98 -1.45 31.58
C PRO A 54 -13.83 -1.03 32.51
N ASP A 55 -12.69 -1.75 32.47
CA ASP A 55 -11.47 -1.49 33.22
C ASP A 55 -10.47 -0.60 32.47
N LYS A 56 -10.91 -0.03 31.34
CA LYS A 56 -10.07 0.77 30.44
C LYS A 56 -8.74 0.08 30.06
N GLY A 57 -8.77 -1.26 29.95
CA GLY A 57 -7.63 -2.07 29.51
C GLY A 57 -6.58 -2.36 30.60
N ALA A 58 -6.83 -2.01 31.84
CA ALA A 58 -5.92 -2.23 32.97
C ALA A 58 -5.49 -3.70 33.12
N LYS A 59 -6.35 -4.66 32.82
CA LYS A 59 -6.09 -6.09 32.86
C LYS A 59 -4.86 -6.52 32.07
N TYR A 60 -4.54 -5.87 30.99
CA TYR A 60 -3.36 -6.21 30.18
C TYR A 60 -2.03 -5.99 30.89
N PHE A 61 -2.02 -5.18 31.98
CA PHE A 61 -0.84 -4.81 32.76
C PHE A 61 -0.91 -5.23 34.24
N ARG A 62 -1.94 -5.98 34.63
CA ARG A 62 -2.08 -6.53 35.99
C ARG A 62 -1.48 -7.93 35.99
N TYR A 63 -0.38 -8.14 36.72
CA TYR A 63 0.26 -9.43 36.80
C TYR A 63 -0.60 -10.51 37.52
N GLU A 64 -1.58 -10.06 38.30
CA GLU A 64 -2.57 -10.91 38.97
C GLU A 64 -3.52 -11.58 37.95
N ASP A 65 -3.76 -10.95 36.81
CA ASP A 65 -4.64 -11.43 35.74
C ASP A 65 -3.83 -12.37 34.81
N SER A 66 -3.44 -13.55 35.32
CA SER A 66 -2.49 -14.44 34.67
C SER A 66 -2.90 -14.91 33.26
N GLU A 67 -4.20 -14.94 32.95
CA GLU A 67 -4.72 -15.35 31.63
C GLU A 67 -4.79 -14.21 30.63
N GLU A 68 -4.91 -12.96 31.08
CA GLU A 68 -5.19 -11.81 30.22
C GLU A 68 -4.04 -10.80 30.15
N ASN A 69 -3.07 -10.85 31.09
CA ASN A 69 -1.97 -9.90 31.05
C ASN A 69 -1.06 -10.13 29.83
N LEU A 70 -0.54 -9.05 29.28
CA LEU A 70 0.35 -9.04 28.12
C LEU A 70 1.75 -8.50 28.51
N ILE A 71 2.08 -8.56 29.77
CA ILE A 71 3.38 -8.12 30.29
C ILE A 71 4.48 -9.01 29.71
N ASN A 72 5.61 -8.40 29.38
CA ASN A 72 6.79 -9.13 28.91
C ASN A 72 7.24 -10.15 29.98
N ILE A 73 7.44 -11.41 29.57
CA ILE A 73 7.75 -12.51 30.50
C ILE A 73 9.03 -12.31 31.31
N TYR A 74 10.01 -11.59 30.76
CA TYR A 74 11.27 -11.29 31.44
C TYR A 74 11.15 -10.14 32.46
N LYS A 75 10.04 -9.37 32.42
CA LYS A 75 9.76 -8.25 33.31
C LYS A 75 8.71 -8.54 34.38
N LEU A 76 8.09 -9.72 34.38
CA LEU A 76 7.07 -10.08 35.37
C LEU A 76 7.59 -9.95 36.82
N ASN A 77 8.82 -10.37 37.08
CA ASN A 77 9.42 -10.25 38.41
C ASN A 77 9.71 -8.79 38.80
N ASP A 78 10.12 -7.96 37.82
CA ASP A 78 10.38 -6.53 38.03
C ASP A 78 9.07 -5.78 38.34
N VAL A 79 7.98 -6.12 37.67
CA VAL A 79 6.63 -5.59 37.96
C VAL A 79 6.20 -5.96 39.37
N LYS A 80 6.39 -7.23 39.74
CA LYS A 80 5.92 -7.77 41.02
C LYS A 80 6.72 -7.26 42.22
N ASN A 81 8.04 -7.16 42.09
CA ASN A 81 8.94 -6.96 43.22
C ASN A 81 9.66 -5.61 43.24
N ASN A 82 9.86 -4.99 42.07
CA ASN A 82 10.72 -3.81 41.89
C ASN A 82 9.95 -2.54 41.49
N GLY A 83 8.61 -2.60 41.41
CA GLY A 83 7.78 -1.46 41.04
C GLY A 83 7.92 -0.99 39.59
N PHE A 84 8.44 -1.85 38.70
CA PHE A 84 8.48 -1.55 37.27
C PHE A 84 7.05 -1.37 36.71
N LYS A 85 6.84 -0.33 35.90
CA LYS A 85 5.53 0.05 35.37
C LYS A 85 5.48 -0.14 33.86
N PRO A 86 5.06 -1.30 33.37
CA PRO A 86 4.90 -1.55 31.94
C PRO A 86 3.76 -0.68 31.39
N HIS A 87 3.95 -0.15 30.18
CA HIS A 87 2.96 0.73 29.54
C HIS A 87 3.06 0.73 28.02
N ILE A 88 2.01 1.21 27.38
CA ILE A 88 1.97 1.60 25.98
C ILE A 88 1.53 3.07 25.95
N LYS A 89 2.28 3.91 25.23
CA LYS A 89 1.96 5.32 25.09
C LYS A 89 1.97 5.72 23.63
N ILE A 90 0.97 6.47 23.18
CA ILE A 90 0.97 7.13 21.88
C ILE A 90 1.02 8.65 22.07
N THR A 91 1.74 9.30 21.18
CA THR A 91 1.75 10.76 21.04
C THR A 91 1.09 11.10 19.70
N LEU A 92 0.13 12.01 19.73
CA LEU A 92 -0.58 12.47 18.55
C LEU A 92 0.13 13.67 17.89
N ASP A 93 -0.25 14.02 16.65
CA ASP A 93 0.31 15.17 15.92
C ASP A 93 0.06 16.53 16.62
N ASN A 94 -0.94 16.61 17.49
CA ASN A 94 -1.24 17.77 18.34
C ASN A 94 -0.52 17.74 19.71
N GLU A 95 0.46 16.85 19.88
CA GLU A 95 1.25 16.60 21.10
C GLU A 95 0.42 16.06 22.29
N HIS A 96 -0.86 15.72 22.09
CA HIS A 96 -1.66 15.05 23.11
C HIS A 96 -1.17 13.59 23.24
N GLN A 97 -1.05 13.09 24.48
CA GLN A 97 -0.56 11.74 24.77
C GLN A 97 -1.65 10.89 25.43
N TRP A 98 -1.71 9.64 25.04
CA TRP A 98 -2.54 8.62 25.65
C TRP A 98 -1.67 7.46 26.12
N GLU A 99 -1.82 7.07 27.35
CA GLU A 99 -1.05 5.99 27.98
C GLU A 99 -1.99 4.92 28.53
N LEU A 100 -1.68 3.67 28.22
CA LEU A 100 -2.32 2.48 28.75
C LEU A 100 -1.36 1.75 29.68
N SER A 101 -1.75 1.60 30.94
CA SER A 101 -0.92 0.97 31.98
C SER A 101 -1.78 0.13 32.93
N ARG A 102 -1.20 -0.30 34.06
CA ARG A 102 -1.90 -1.02 35.13
C ARG A 102 -3.12 -0.27 35.68
N ASP A 103 -3.09 1.06 35.63
CA ASP A 103 -4.17 1.92 36.13
C ASP A 103 -5.27 2.16 35.08
N GLY A 104 -5.12 1.55 33.91
CA GLY A 104 -5.98 1.74 32.76
C GLY A 104 -5.48 2.84 31.83
N LEU A 105 -6.40 3.42 31.07
CA LEU A 105 -6.12 4.47 30.10
C LEU A 105 -6.10 5.84 30.76
N SER A 106 -5.04 6.61 30.51
CA SER A 106 -4.87 8.01 30.95
C SER A 106 -4.42 8.91 29.81
N SER A 107 -4.50 10.23 29.99
CA SER A 107 -4.09 11.21 28.97
C SER A 107 -3.21 12.32 29.57
N THR A 108 -2.39 12.94 28.69
CA THR A 108 -1.61 14.13 29.02
C THR A 108 -1.76 15.17 27.91
N PRO A 109 -2.33 16.36 28.16
CA PRO A 109 -2.89 16.80 29.46
C PRO A 109 -4.06 15.92 29.90
N ASP A 110 -4.28 15.83 31.20
CA ASP A 110 -5.35 15.02 31.78
C ASP A 110 -6.73 15.56 31.33
N THR A 111 -7.53 14.69 30.73
CA THR A 111 -8.87 15.02 30.26
C THR A 111 -9.81 13.83 30.47
N ALA A 112 -11.03 14.12 30.89
CA ALA A 112 -12.09 13.12 30.96
C ALA A 112 -12.68 12.80 29.57
N ASP A 113 -12.39 13.63 28.57
CA ASP A 113 -12.90 13.47 27.20
C ASP A 113 -11.99 12.52 26.40
N ASP A 114 -12.49 11.32 26.15
CA ASP A 114 -11.84 10.29 25.33
C ASP A 114 -12.35 10.27 23.87
N SER A 115 -13.11 11.29 23.45
CA SER A 115 -13.74 11.37 22.12
C SER A 115 -12.73 11.30 20.97
N GLU A 116 -11.55 11.89 21.13
CA GLU A 116 -10.46 11.85 20.16
C GLU A 116 -9.99 10.40 19.92
N LEU A 117 -9.75 9.65 21.00
CA LEU A 117 -9.32 8.26 20.89
C LEU A 117 -10.42 7.33 20.38
N ARG A 118 -11.68 7.58 20.77
CA ARG A 118 -12.86 6.88 20.21
C ARG A 118 -12.97 7.11 18.71
N LEU A 119 -12.79 8.34 18.27
CA LEU A 119 -12.83 8.67 16.85
C LEU A 119 -11.68 8.00 16.09
N LEU A 120 -10.47 8.03 16.65
CA LEU A 120 -9.30 7.36 16.04
C LEU A 120 -9.52 5.85 15.92
N ASN A 121 -10.08 5.20 16.95
CA ASN A 121 -10.44 3.78 16.89
C ASN A 121 -11.51 3.48 15.83
N LYS A 122 -12.57 4.29 15.78
CA LYS A 122 -13.68 4.13 14.83
C LYS A 122 -13.25 4.26 13.37
N THR A 123 -12.28 5.12 13.10
CA THR A 123 -11.84 5.45 11.73
C THR A 123 -10.63 4.64 11.29
N SER A 124 -9.88 4.05 12.21
CA SER A 124 -8.71 3.21 11.91
C SER A 124 -9.09 1.74 11.79
N ALA A 125 -8.22 0.94 11.17
CA ALA A 125 -8.49 -0.48 10.97
C ALA A 125 -7.27 -1.36 11.19
N PHE A 126 -7.55 -2.59 11.59
CA PHE A 126 -6.59 -3.64 11.86
C PHE A 126 -6.92 -4.89 11.04
N ILE A 127 -5.97 -5.38 10.27
CA ILE A 127 -6.11 -6.61 9.49
C ILE A 127 -4.88 -7.49 9.73
N ASN A 128 -5.11 -8.73 10.14
CA ASN A 128 -4.05 -9.70 10.35
C ASN A 128 -4.38 -11.04 9.68
N TYR A 129 -3.43 -11.96 9.72
CA TYR A 129 -3.62 -13.31 9.16
C TYR A 129 -4.81 -14.07 9.76
N SER A 130 -5.15 -13.82 11.03
CA SER A 130 -6.29 -14.51 11.68
C SER A 130 -7.61 -14.19 11.02
N TYR A 131 -7.79 -12.99 10.48
CA TYR A 131 -8.97 -12.61 9.68
C TYR A 131 -9.10 -13.53 8.45
N ILE A 132 -8.03 -13.68 7.68
CA ILE A 132 -8.03 -14.52 6.48
C ILE A 132 -8.26 -16.00 6.84
N SER A 133 -7.59 -16.48 7.90
CA SER A 133 -7.76 -17.87 8.37
C SER A 133 -9.20 -18.17 8.78
N ARG A 134 -9.84 -17.25 9.52
CA ARG A 134 -11.25 -17.41 9.91
C ARG A 134 -12.20 -17.36 8.73
N PHE A 135 -11.97 -16.48 7.77
CA PHE A 135 -12.77 -16.40 6.56
C PHE A 135 -12.77 -17.72 5.76
N ARG A 136 -11.63 -18.43 5.77
CA ARG A 136 -11.43 -19.70 5.04
C ARG A 136 -11.76 -20.95 5.86
N SER A 137 -12.21 -20.80 7.11
CA SER A 137 -12.39 -21.93 8.02
C SER A 137 -13.59 -22.85 7.71
N ALA A 138 -14.49 -22.46 6.79
CA ALA A 138 -15.64 -23.27 6.41
C ALA A 138 -15.21 -24.58 5.72
N ARG A 139 -15.81 -25.71 6.13
CA ARG A 139 -15.60 -27.00 5.49
C ARG A 139 -16.26 -27.05 4.11
N ASN A 140 -15.75 -27.89 3.21
CA ASN A 140 -16.31 -28.05 1.85
C ASN A 140 -17.77 -28.54 1.85
N SER A 141 -18.23 -29.19 2.91
CA SER A 141 -19.61 -29.67 3.06
C SER A 141 -20.58 -28.61 3.60
N GLU A 142 -20.07 -27.53 4.18
CA GLU A 142 -20.86 -26.51 4.89
C GLU A 142 -21.10 -25.29 3.99
N THR A 143 -22.12 -24.49 4.30
CA THR A 143 -22.29 -23.14 3.76
C THR A 143 -21.39 -22.17 4.56
N ILE A 144 -20.82 -21.17 3.90
CA ILE A 144 -19.99 -20.17 4.58
C ILE A 144 -20.88 -19.34 5.50
N ASP A 145 -20.54 -19.32 6.80
CA ASP A 145 -21.08 -18.38 7.79
C ASP A 145 -19.95 -17.48 8.30
N LEU A 146 -20.03 -16.21 7.94
CA LEU A 146 -19.05 -15.19 8.28
C LEU A 146 -19.30 -14.54 9.65
N TRP A 147 -20.31 -14.98 10.43
CA TRP A 147 -20.63 -14.35 11.71
C TRP A 147 -19.40 -14.27 12.62
N ASN A 148 -18.65 -15.37 12.74
CA ASN A 148 -17.44 -15.40 13.56
C ASN A 148 -16.35 -14.42 13.09
N VAL A 149 -16.25 -14.17 11.79
CA VAL A 149 -15.35 -13.16 11.20
C VAL A 149 -15.85 -11.76 11.57
N PHE A 150 -17.14 -11.50 11.38
CA PHE A 150 -17.70 -10.19 11.66
C PHE A 150 -17.58 -9.83 13.13
N ILE A 151 -18.01 -10.70 14.05
CA ILE A 151 -18.03 -10.39 15.49
C ILE A 151 -16.61 -10.21 16.07
N LYS A 152 -15.57 -10.86 15.51
CA LYS A 152 -14.21 -10.80 16.04
C LYS A 152 -13.32 -9.78 15.34
N ASP A 153 -13.50 -9.57 14.03
CA ASP A 153 -12.54 -8.83 13.22
C ASP A 153 -13.09 -7.53 12.61
N ILE A 154 -14.42 -7.35 12.57
CA ILE A 154 -15.06 -6.22 11.89
C ILE A 154 -15.89 -5.38 12.86
N LEU A 155 -16.85 -5.99 13.54
CA LEU A 155 -17.81 -5.27 14.39
C LEU A 155 -17.20 -4.60 15.63
N PRO A 156 -16.06 -5.05 16.20
CA PRO A 156 -15.37 -4.32 17.27
C PRO A 156 -14.84 -2.94 16.85
N PHE A 157 -14.73 -2.68 15.56
CA PHE A 157 -14.24 -1.40 14.99
C PHE A 157 -15.33 -0.57 14.35
N TYR A 158 -16.57 -1.05 14.34
CA TYR A 158 -17.69 -0.32 13.75
C TYR A 158 -18.65 0.20 14.82
N VAL A 159 -18.79 1.53 14.88
CA VAL A 159 -19.72 2.24 15.74
C VAL A 159 -20.81 2.86 14.86
N PRO A 160 -22.07 2.43 14.96
CA PRO A 160 -23.16 3.00 14.19
C PRO A 160 -23.36 4.49 14.47
N THR A 161 -23.81 5.23 13.46
CA THR A 161 -24.11 6.66 13.61
C THR A 161 -25.18 6.88 14.69
N GLY A 162 -24.90 7.80 15.63
CA GLY A 162 -25.82 8.12 16.73
C GLY A 162 -25.71 7.18 17.94
N THR A 163 -24.69 6.31 17.99
CA THR A 163 -24.37 5.48 19.15
C THR A 163 -22.93 5.70 19.59
N ASP A 164 -22.64 5.38 20.85
CA ASP A 164 -21.30 5.45 21.44
C ASP A 164 -20.67 4.06 21.65
N MET A 165 -21.33 3.02 21.15
CA MET A 165 -20.99 1.62 21.37
C MET A 165 -20.69 0.92 20.05
N THR A 166 -19.70 0.02 20.04
CA THR A 166 -19.45 -0.81 18.86
C THR A 166 -20.59 -1.82 18.65
N LEU A 167 -20.78 -2.28 17.42
CA LEU A 167 -21.76 -3.34 17.18
C LEU A 167 -21.41 -4.64 17.90
N ALA A 168 -20.12 -4.92 18.11
CA ALA A 168 -19.71 -6.09 18.89
C ALA A 168 -20.13 -5.96 20.36
N ASP A 169 -19.88 -4.81 21.00
CA ASP A 169 -20.27 -4.59 22.40
C ASP A 169 -21.81 -4.57 22.54
N ALA A 170 -22.51 -3.97 21.58
CA ALA A 170 -23.99 -4.01 21.55
C ALA A 170 -24.50 -5.45 21.50
N TYR A 171 -23.92 -6.30 20.66
CA TYR A 171 -24.26 -7.72 20.59
C TYR A 171 -24.01 -8.44 21.92
N TYR A 172 -22.82 -8.30 22.52
CA TYR A 172 -22.51 -8.97 23.79
C TYR A 172 -23.43 -8.53 24.92
N ASN A 173 -23.71 -7.23 25.04
CA ASN A 173 -24.64 -6.70 26.04
C ASN A 173 -26.07 -7.27 25.87
N LEU A 174 -26.49 -7.50 24.62
CA LEU A 174 -27.81 -8.11 24.34
C LEU A 174 -27.85 -9.57 24.75
N VAL A 175 -26.87 -10.37 24.31
CA VAL A 175 -26.91 -11.83 24.53
C VAL A 175 -26.60 -12.24 25.98
N GLU A 176 -25.96 -11.40 26.75
CA GLU A 176 -25.76 -11.56 28.20
C GLU A 176 -27.05 -11.34 28.99
N ASN A 177 -28.06 -10.70 28.39
CA ASN A 177 -29.34 -10.45 29.08
C ASN A 177 -30.13 -11.75 29.20
N PRO A 178 -30.47 -12.21 30.42
CA PRO A 178 -31.23 -13.44 30.63
C PRO A 178 -32.70 -13.33 30.21
N TYR A 179 -33.18 -12.10 29.95
CA TYR A 179 -34.58 -11.82 29.59
C TYR A 179 -34.65 -11.12 28.22
N PRO A 180 -34.46 -11.81 27.08
CA PRO A 180 -34.42 -11.22 25.74
C PRO A 180 -35.66 -10.40 25.37
N TYR A 181 -36.83 -10.75 25.89
CA TYR A 181 -38.08 -10.04 25.63
C TYR A 181 -38.10 -8.58 26.16
N ARG A 182 -37.28 -8.27 27.17
CA ARG A 182 -37.16 -6.92 27.72
C ARG A 182 -36.34 -5.98 26.83
N VAL A 183 -35.42 -6.53 26.05
CA VAL A 183 -34.50 -5.80 25.16
C VAL A 183 -34.87 -5.94 23.67
N ARG A 184 -36.14 -6.24 23.37
CA ARG A 184 -36.61 -6.46 21.99
C ARG A 184 -36.32 -5.28 21.06
N ARG A 185 -36.55 -4.05 21.52
CA ARG A 185 -36.27 -2.83 20.72
C ARG A 185 -34.77 -2.69 20.42
N ASP A 186 -33.93 -3.06 21.37
CA ASP A 186 -32.49 -2.99 21.21
C ASP A 186 -31.99 -4.07 20.22
N ILE A 187 -32.66 -5.27 20.23
CA ILE A 187 -32.42 -6.32 19.24
C ILE A 187 -32.79 -5.82 17.83
N ASP A 188 -33.97 -5.22 17.68
CA ASP A 188 -34.42 -4.65 16.40
C ASP A 188 -33.45 -3.56 15.94
N GLY A 189 -33.01 -2.65 16.83
CA GLY A 189 -32.02 -1.61 16.55
C GLY A 189 -30.64 -2.16 16.15
N PHE A 190 -30.21 -3.23 16.80
CA PHE A 190 -28.96 -3.93 16.44
C PHE A 190 -29.05 -4.52 15.02
N ASN A 191 -30.14 -5.24 14.72
CA ASN A 191 -30.38 -5.85 13.41
C ASN A 191 -30.42 -4.79 12.30
N ASP A 192 -31.11 -3.67 12.53
CA ASP A 192 -31.18 -2.56 11.57
C ASP A 192 -29.81 -1.94 11.30
N ASN A 193 -29.02 -1.71 12.35
CA ASN A 193 -27.68 -1.14 12.21
C ASN A 193 -26.73 -2.08 11.48
N LEU A 194 -26.78 -3.38 11.78
CA LEU A 194 -25.98 -4.38 11.09
C LEU A 194 -26.39 -4.52 9.62
N SER A 195 -27.69 -4.52 9.32
CA SER A 195 -28.20 -4.56 7.94
C SER A 195 -27.76 -3.34 7.13
N LYS A 196 -27.82 -2.13 7.70
CA LYS A 196 -27.31 -0.91 7.05
C LYS A 196 -25.84 -1.01 6.74
N PHE A 197 -25.04 -1.48 7.69
CA PHE A 197 -23.60 -1.66 7.51
C PHE A 197 -23.28 -2.67 6.39
N ILE A 198 -23.96 -3.81 6.37
CA ILE A 198 -23.79 -4.83 5.33
C ILE A 198 -24.18 -4.28 3.94
N ASN A 199 -25.24 -3.50 3.84
CA ASN A 199 -25.61 -2.85 2.59
C ASN A 199 -24.54 -1.87 2.08
N GLU A 200 -23.85 -1.19 2.98
CA GLU A 200 -22.71 -0.32 2.61
C GLU A 200 -21.53 -1.15 2.09
N ILE A 201 -21.22 -2.29 2.73
CA ILE A 201 -20.18 -3.21 2.26
C ILE A 201 -20.49 -3.71 0.85
N ASN A 202 -21.74 -4.13 0.61
CA ASN A 202 -22.16 -4.70 -0.66
C ASN A 202 -22.09 -3.72 -1.84
N ARG A 203 -22.14 -2.41 -1.59
CA ARG A 203 -21.97 -1.39 -2.64
C ARG A 203 -20.54 -1.37 -3.21
N ASN A 204 -19.54 -1.72 -2.43
CA ASN A 204 -18.14 -1.53 -2.79
C ASN A 204 -17.36 -2.83 -3.00
N ALA A 205 -17.80 -3.96 -2.42
CA ALA A 205 -17.01 -5.20 -2.39
C ALA A 205 -16.73 -5.76 -3.80
N SER A 206 -17.76 -5.79 -4.66
CA SER A 206 -17.64 -6.26 -6.04
C SER A 206 -16.72 -5.34 -6.87
N ASP A 207 -16.87 -4.03 -6.72
CA ASP A 207 -16.07 -3.04 -7.46
C ASP A 207 -14.59 -3.15 -7.09
N ILE A 208 -14.27 -3.29 -5.80
CA ILE A 208 -12.90 -3.47 -5.33
C ILE A 208 -12.31 -4.77 -5.91
N TYR A 209 -13.06 -5.87 -5.84
CA TYR A 209 -12.60 -7.14 -6.37
C TYR A 209 -12.34 -7.06 -7.88
N ASN A 210 -13.31 -6.62 -8.66
CA ASN A 210 -13.25 -6.60 -10.11
C ASN A 210 -12.18 -5.62 -10.64
N LYS A 211 -11.98 -4.49 -9.98
CA LYS A 211 -11.00 -3.49 -10.38
C LYS A 211 -9.56 -3.87 -10.04
N TYR A 212 -9.33 -4.52 -8.89
CA TYR A 212 -7.97 -4.70 -8.36
C TYR A 212 -7.52 -6.16 -8.24
N PHE A 213 -8.44 -7.11 -7.99
CA PHE A 213 -8.09 -8.46 -7.59
C PHE A 213 -8.40 -9.52 -8.63
N LYS A 214 -9.32 -9.25 -9.53
CA LYS A 214 -9.66 -10.12 -10.64
C LYS A 214 -8.48 -10.28 -11.62
N ASP A 215 -8.31 -11.44 -12.21
CA ASP A 215 -7.39 -11.66 -13.34
C ASP A 215 -7.98 -11.07 -14.63
N GLU A 216 -7.12 -10.72 -15.60
CA GLU A 216 -7.54 -10.01 -16.83
C GLU A 216 -8.49 -10.82 -17.71
N ASP A 217 -8.39 -12.15 -17.66
CA ASP A 217 -9.19 -13.11 -18.41
C ASP A 217 -10.44 -13.60 -17.65
N GLU A 218 -10.63 -13.19 -16.40
CA GLU A 218 -11.80 -13.54 -15.61
C GLU A 218 -13.00 -12.61 -15.89
N VAL A 219 -14.20 -13.18 -15.80
CA VAL A 219 -15.47 -12.43 -15.86
C VAL A 219 -15.70 -11.67 -14.54
N ASP A 220 -16.49 -10.61 -14.59
CA ASP A 220 -16.85 -9.85 -13.39
C ASP A 220 -17.60 -10.72 -12.39
N THR A 221 -17.25 -10.54 -11.14
CA THR A 221 -17.78 -11.32 -10.01
C THR A 221 -18.63 -10.41 -9.12
N LEU A 222 -19.88 -10.79 -8.88
CA LEU A 222 -20.73 -10.16 -7.87
C LEU A 222 -20.42 -10.79 -6.52
N ILE A 223 -20.10 -9.98 -5.53
CA ILE A 223 -19.83 -10.38 -4.15
C ILE A 223 -20.81 -9.67 -3.24
N GLN A 224 -21.60 -10.42 -2.52
CA GLN A 224 -22.54 -9.89 -1.55
C GLN A 224 -22.45 -10.65 -0.23
N VAL A 225 -22.52 -9.91 0.84
CA VAL A 225 -22.67 -10.39 2.21
C VAL A 225 -24.15 -10.33 2.55
N LYS A 226 -24.73 -11.41 3.06
CA LYS A 226 -26.17 -11.50 3.36
C LYS A 226 -26.40 -11.66 4.85
N TYR A 227 -27.26 -10.82 5.39
CA TYR A 227 -27.71 -10.86 6.78
C TYR A 227 -29.21 -11.15 6.89
N ALA A 228 -29.95 -10.93 5.83
CA ALA A 228 -31.32 -11.39 5.64
C ALA A 228 -31.39 -12.23 4.36
N ARG A 229 -32.38 -13.10 4.24
CA ARG A 229 -32.64 -13.82 3.00
C ARG A 229 -33.18 -12.89 1.91
N ASP A 230 -33.03 -13.29 0.65
CA ASP A 230 -33.61 -12.55 -0.48
C ASP A 230 -35.11 -12.53 -0.46
N ASP A 231 -35.73 -11.51 -1.09
CA ASP A 231 -37.18 -11.34 -1.18
C ASP A 231 -37.88 -12.55 -1.82
N ASP A 232 -37.21 -13.28 -2.71
CA ASP A 232 -37.75 -14.52 -3.32
C ASP A 232 -37.91 -15.68 -2.32
N GLU A 233 -37.27 -15.60 -1.14
CA GLU A 233 -37.40 -16.56 -0.06
C GLU A 233 -38.37 -16.09 1.06
N ILE A 234 -39.04 -14.94 0.90
CA ILE A 234 -39.96 -14.35 1.88
C ILE A 234 -41.20 -15.25 2.16
N GLU A 235 -41.59 -16.10 1.21
CA GLU A 235 -42.63 -17.11 1.43
C GLU A 235 -42.18 -18.22 2.41
N ASN A 236 -40.88 -18.26 2.78
CA ASN A 236 -40.38 -19.25 3.72
C ASN A 236 -40.33 -18.66 5.14
N PRO A 237 -41.01 -19.30 6.13
CA PRO A 237 -41.10 -18.82 7.52
C PRO A 237 -39.73 -18.78 8.25
N HIS A 238 -38.61 -19.11 7.58
CA HIS A 238 -37.25 -19.11 8.11
C HIS A 238 -36.43 -17.85 7.79
N HIS A 239 -37.03 -16.85 7.21
CA HIS A 239 -36.38 -15.59 6.84
C HIS A 239 -35.68 -14.89 8.04
N GLU A 240 -36.15 -15.08 9.28
CA GLU A 240 -35.54 -14.55 10.51
C GLU A 240 -34.29 -15.35 10.96
N GLU A 241 -33.88 -16.43 10.28
CA GLU A 241 -32.74 -17.27 10.72
C GLU A 241 -31.40 -16.57 10.71
N PHE A 242 -31.25 -15.52 9.90
CA PHE A 242 -30.00 -14.77 9.80
C PHE A 242 -29.86 -13.65 10.84
N GLN A 243 -30.96 -13.17 11.40
CA GLN A 243 -30.98 -12.08 12.36
C GLN A 243 -30.89 -12.55 13.80
N LEU A 244 -30.32 -11.70 14.68
CA LEU A 244 -30.39 -11.94 16.12
C LEU A 244 -31.84 -11.96 16.57
N SER A 245 -32.25 -13.05 17.17
CA SER A 245 -33.61 -13.22 17.67
C SER A 245 -33.65 -14.18 18.86
N PHE A 246 -34.84 -14.46 19.38
CA PHE A 246 -35.04 -15.44 20.46
C PHE A 246 -36.30 -16.25 20.31
N LYS A 247 -36.27 -17.50 20.78
CA LYS A 247 -37.45 -18.35 20.87
C LYS A 247 -38.23 -18.08 22.17
N LYS A 248 -39.55 -17.97 22.06
CA LYS A 248 -40.40 -17.97 23.25
C LYS A 248 -40.34 -19.34 23.93
N PRO A 249 -40.33 -19.39 25.27
CA PRO A 249 -40.33 -20.66 25.97
C PRO A 249 -41.67 -21.40 25.71
N THR A 250 -41.57 -22.70 25.47
CA THR A 250 -42.67 -23.62 25.76
C THR A 250 -42.74 -23.73 27.27
N ALA A 251 -43.94 -24.07 27.85
CA ALA A 251 -44.25 -23.96 29.29
C ALA A 251 -43.26 -24.53 30.32
N LYS A 252 -42.11 -25.10 29.89
CA LYS A 252 -41.03 -25.67 30.72
C LYS A 252 -39.62 -25.29 30.28
N SER A 253 -39.42 -24.42 29.28
CA SER A 253 -38.10 -24.08 28.79
C SER A 253 -37.78 -22.59 28.97
N ALA A 254 -36.52 -22.25 29.25
CA ALA A 254 -36.02 -20.88 29.28
C ALA A 254 -36.01 -20.26 27.87
N TYR A 255 -36.01 -18.93 27.79
CA TYR A 255 -35.78 -18.24 26.51
C TYR A 255 -34.41 -18.69 25.93
N ALA A 256 -34.40 -19.01 24.63
CA ALA A 256 -33.20 -19.40 23.91
C ALA A 256 -32.88 -18.39 22.82
N TRP A 257 -31.67 -17.89 22.83
CA TRP A 257 -31.15 -17.02 21.77
C TRP A 257 -31.02 -17.77 20.45
N ARG A 258 -31.37 -17.10 19.36
CA ARG A 258 -30.97 -17.46 17.98
C ARG A 258 -29.90 -16.50 17.54
N TYR A 259 -28.71 -17.00 17.38
CA TYR A 259 -27.53 -16.20 17.04
C TYR A 259 -27.53 -15.80 15.56
N PRO A 260 -26.95 -14.65 15.23
CA PRO A 260 -26.85 -14.20 13.85
C PRO A 260 -26.07 -15.17 12.96
N LYS A 261 -26.39 -15.14 11.68
CA LYS A 261 -25.60 -15.76 10.61
C LYS A 261 -25.35 -14.74 9.52
N ILE A 262 -24.18 -14.80 8.91
CA ILE A 262 -23.82 -13.93 7.79
C ILE A 262 -23.41 -14.81 6.63
N GLY A 263 -24.25 -14.86 5.61
CA GLY A 263 -24.00 -15.62 4.39
C GLY A 263 -23.08 -14.90 3.42
N LEU A 264 -22.41 -15.66 2.56
CA LEU A 264 -21.63 -15.16 1.44
C LEU A 264 -22.30 -15.60 0.14
N HIS A 265 -22.71 -14.64 -0.69
CA HIS A 265 -23.25 -14.88 -2.01
C HIS A 265 -22.26 -14.41 -3.07
N ILE A 266 -21.90 -15.31 -3.97
CA ILE A 266 -20.99 -15.02 -5.07
C ILE A 266 -21.65 -15.46 -6.36
N GLU A 267 -21.63 -14.57 -7.35
CA GLU A 267 -22.16 -14.85 -8.68
C GLU A 267 -21.09 -14.52 -9.74
N VAL A 268 -20.87 -15.42 -10.65
CA VAL A 268 -19.92 -15.30 -11.77
C VAL A 268 -20.67 -15.62 -13.05
N ASP A 269 -20.72 -14.68 -13.98
CA ASP A 269 -21.46 -14.83 -15.25
C ASP A 269 -22.94 -15.26 -15.07
N ASN A 270 -23.64 -14.62 -14.12
CA ASN A 270 -25.01 -14.93 -13.71
C ASN A 270 -25.18 -16.35 -13.12
N ILE A 271 -24.10 -17.02 -12.73
CA ILE A 271 -24.15 -18.34 -12.08
C ILE A 271 -23.81 -18.18 -10.60
N ILE A 272 -24.76 -18.56 -9.75
CA ILE A 272 -24.58 -18.54 -8.30
C ILE A 272 -23.66 -19.67 -7.86
N ILE A 273 -22.57 -19.33 -7.17
CA ILE A 273 -21.61 -20.30 -6.62
C ILE A 273 -22.03 -20.67 -5.19
N GLN A 274 -22.70 -21.80 -5.04
CA GLN A 274 -23.27 -22.25 -3.76
C GLN A 274 -22.21 -22.55 -2.68
N LYS A 275 -21.03 -23.05 -3.09
CA LYS A 275 -19.92 -23.41 -2.20
C LYS A 275 -18.63 -22.82 -2.69
N PRO A 276 -18.40 -21.52 -2.47
CA PRO A 276 -17.20 -20.83 -2.97
C PRO A 276 -15.88 -21.51 -2.55
N GLN A 277 -15.83 -22.04 -1.32
CA GLN A 277 -14.65 -22.72 -0.77
C GLN A 277 -14.30 -24.03 -1.47
N SER A 278 -15.25 -24.65 -2.17
CA SER A 278 -15.01 -25.86 -2.98
C SER A 278 -14.71 -25.54 -4.44
N PHE A 279 -15.11 -24.35 -4.90
CA PHE A 279 -15.00 -23.94 -6.29
C PHE A 279 -13.76 -23.10 -6.57
N PHE A 280 -13.44 -22.16 -5.66
CA PHE A 280 -12.32 -21.25 -5.79
C PHE A 280 -11.07 -21.76 -5.07
N ASN A 281 -9.91 -21.42 -5.62
CA ASN A 281 -8.64 -21.65 -4.95
C ASN A 281 -8.47 -20.70 -3.76
N GLU A 282 -7.49 -20.98 -2.90
CA GLU A 282 -7.21 -20.19 -1.70
C GLU A 282 -6.91 -18.72 -1.97
N ALA A 283 -6.19 -18.43 -3.05
CA ALA A 283 -5.82 -17.06 -3.41
C ALA A 283 -7.05 -16.23 -3.79
N ARG A 284 -7.99 -16.81 -4.55
CA ARG A 284 -9.23 -16.14 -4.92
C ARG A 284 -10.15 -15.91 -3.71
N LEU A 285 -10.27 -16.89 -2.82
CA LEU A 285 -11.02 -16.72 -1.56
C LEU A 285 -10.40 -15.64 -0.68
N THR A 286 -9.08 -15.59 -0.60
CA THR A 286 -8.37 -14.54 0.14
C THR A 286 -8.61 -13.15 -0.49
N ALA A 287 -8.58 -13.05 -1.82
CA ALA A 287 -8.88 -11.81 -2.52
C ALA A 287 -10.33 -11.32 -2.26
N ILE A 288 -11.30 -12.24 -2.24
CA ILE A 288 -12.70 -11.94 -1.89
C ILE A 288 -12.80 -11.46 -0.44
N ALA A 289 -12.13 -12.16 0.50
CA ALA A 289 -12.09 -11.75 1.91
C ALA A 289 -11.52 -10.33 2.08
N LEU A 290 -10.43 -10.03 1.38
CA LEU A 290 -9.83 -8.69 1.40
C LEU A 290 -10.72 -7.64 0.76
N ALA A 291 -11.39 -7.95 -0.35
CA ALA A 291 -12.34 -7.03 -0.98
C ALA A 291 -13.49 -6.66 -0.02
N ILE A 292 -14.06 -7.64 0.69
CA ILE A 292 -15.07 -7.41 1.73
C ILE A 292 -14.49 -6.54 2.86
N ARG A 293 -13.29 -6.87 3.35
CA ARG A 293 -12.67 -6.12 4.45
C ARG A 293 -12.37 -4.67 4.07
N PHE A 294 -11.88 -4.45 2.86
CA PHE A 294 -11.62 -3.10 2.35
C PHE A 294 -12.93 -2.32 2.07
N ALA A 295 -14.00 -3.00 1.64
CA ALA A 295 -15.31 -2.39 1.52
C ALA A 295 -15.85 -1.91 2.88
N CYS A 296 -15.58 -2.65 3.96
CA CYS A 296 -15.91 -2.19 5.32
C CYS A 296 -15.23 -0.85 5.67
N LEU A 297 -14.00 -0.61 5.19
CA LEU A 297 -13.26 0.63 5.45
C LEU A 297 -13.82 1.82 4.66
N GLN A 298 -14.45 1.56 3.53
CA GLN A 298 -15.05 2.59 2.69
C GLN A 298 -16.45 3.01 3.14
N SER A 299 -17.06 2.28 4.09
CA SER A 299 -18.41 2.58 4.61
C SER A 299 -18.47 3.86 5.46
N GLY A 300 -17.32 4.41 5.88
CA GLY A 300 -17.19 5.67 6.62
C GLY A 300 -16.67 6.81 5.77
N LYS A 301 -16.92 8.07 6.20
CA LYS A 301 -16.24 9.22 5.60
C LYS A 301 -14.76 9.20 6.03
N PRO A 302 -13.81 9.33 5.09
CA PRO A 302 -12.40 9.44 5.44
C PRO A 302 -12.18 10.59 6.43
N GLN A 303 -11.36 10.32 7.46
CA GLN A 303 -11.00 11.29 8.49
C GLN A 303 -9.48 11.48 8.44
N GLU A 304 -9.03 12.71 8.60
CA GLU A 304 -7.61 13.00 8.73
C GLU A 304 -7.02 12.29 9.95
N GLY A 305 -5.83 11.69 9.83
CA GLY A 305 -5.16 10.99 10.92
C GLY A 305 -5.51 9.50 11.08
N GLN A 306 -6.52 8.99 10.37
CA GLN A 306 -6.85 7.56 10.39
C GLN A 306 -5.74 6.70 9.80
N PHE A 307 -5.63 5.44 10.26
CA PHE A 307 -4.61 4.50 9.77
C PHE A 307 -5.16 3.09 9.51
N LEU A 308 -4.39 2.34 8.74
CA LEU A 308 -4.63 0.93 8.42
C LEU A 308 -3.39 0.13 8.83
N ALA A 309 -3.51 -0.69 9.85
CA ALA A 309 -2.46 -1.60 10.31
C ALA A 309 -2.66 -3.01 9.73
N LEU A 310 -1.63 -3.52 9.06
CA LEU A 310 -1.64 -4.78 8.33
C LEU A 310 -0.52 -5.68 8.86
N ASP A 311 -0.86 -6.79 9.55
CA ASP A 311 0.12 -7.70 10.16
C ASP A 311 0.10 -9.06 9.45
N ASP A 312 1.16 -9.32 8.67
CA ASP A 312 1.42 -10.58 7.96
C ASP A 312 0.22 -11.13 7.14
N MET A 313 -0.71 -10.27 6.74
CA MET A 313 -1.96 -10.69 6.09
C MET A 313 -1.79 -11.27 4.68
N LEU A 314 -0.65 -11.00 4.03
CA LEU A 314 -0.40 -11.39 2.64
C LEU A 314 0.34 -12.72 2.50
N ILE A 315 0.59 -13.42 3.60
CA ILE A 315 1.43 -14.63 3.66
C ILE A 315 0.87 -15.78 2.81
N SER A 316 -0.45 -15.90 2.75
CA SER A 316 -1.14 -16.96 1.99
C SER A 316 -1.29 -16.64 0.50
N LEU A 317 -0.87 -15.45 0.05
CA LEU A 317 -0.92 -15.05 -1.34
C LEU A 317 0.42 -15.29 -2.02
N ASP A 318 0.38 -15.78 -3.26
CA ASP A 318 1.53 -15.76 -4.14
C ASP A 318 1.94 -14.32 -4.50
N MET A 319 3.10 -14.14 -5.13
CA MET A 319 3.63 -12.82 -5.43
C MET A 319 2.70 -12.01 -6.36
N SER A 320 2.05 -12.65 -7.34
CA SER A 320 1.14 -11.98 -8.27
C SER A 320 -0.05 -11.36 -7.52
N ASN A 321 -0.69 -12.14 -6.66
CA ASN A 321 -1.84 -11.67 -5.87
C ASN A 321 -1.45 -10.66 -4.79
N ARG A 322 -0.25 -10.78 -4.18
CA ARG A 322 0.30 -9.73 -3.30
C ARG A 322 0.44 -8.40 -4.04
N MET A 323 0.83 -8.45 -5.31
CA MET A 323 0.98 -7.26 -6.15
C MET A 323 -0.33 -6.53 -6.39
N LYS A 324 -1.42 -7.27 -6.58
CA LYS A 324 -2.76 -6.71 -6.72
C LYS A 324 -3.18 -5.95 -5.46
N VAL A 325 -2.95 -6.55 -4.28
CA VAL A 325 -3.23 -5.89 -2.98
C VAL A 325 -2.38 -4.62 -2.82
N ILE A 326 -1.09 -4.69 -3.13
CA ILE A 326 -0.20 -3.52 -3.06
C ILE A 326 -0.66 -2.39 -3.98
N ARG A 327 -1.07 -2.74 -5.20
CA ARG A 327 -1.62 -1.74 -6.12
C ARG A 327 -2.83 -1.03 -5.50
N TYR A 328 -3.77 -1.78 -4.94
CA TYR A 328 -4.91 -1.19 -4.25
C TYR A 328 -4.49 -0.29 -3.08
N LEU A 329 -3.55 -0.75 -2.23
CA LEU A 329 -3.07 0.02 -1.08
C LEU A 329 -2.37 1.31 -1.51
N LEU A 330 -1.56 1.30 -2.57
CA LEU A 330 -0.83 2.48 -3.04
C LEU A 330 -1.70 3.44 -3.85
N ASP A 331 -2.62 2.93 -4.68
CA ASP A 331 -3.40 3.74 -5.61
C ASP A 331 -4.67 4.34 -4.96
N ASP A 332 -5.32 3.62 -4.03
CA ASP A 332 -6.60 4.02 -3.45
C ASP A 332 -6.55 4.33 -1.94
N MET A 333 -5.70 3.61 -1.20
CA MET A 333 -5.75 3.67 0.27
C MET A 333 -4.72 4.63 0.87
N ALA A 334 -3.54 4.76 0.27
CA ALA A 334 -2.43 5.55 0.83
C ALA A 334 -2.70 7.06 0.91
N ASP A 335 -3.66 7.57 0.13
CA ASP A 335 -4.11 8.97 0.22
C ASP A 335 -5.22 9.18 1.25
N LYS A 336 -5.88 8.10 1.70
CA LYS A 336 -6.99 8.14 2.67
C LYS A 336 -6.56 7.70 4.06
N TYR A 337 -5.60 6.78 4.16
CA TYR A 337 -5.11 6.17 5.39
C TYR A 337 -3.60 6.27 5.49
N LYS A 338 -3.07 6.47 6.70
CA LYS A 338 -1.68 6.09 6.99
C LYS A 338 -1.60 4.57 7.02
N ILE A 339 -0.70 3.97 6.26
CA ILE A 339 -0.57 2.51 6.15
C ILE A 339 0.59 2.05 7.01
N TYR A 340 0.35 1.15 7.96
CA TYR A 340 1.38 0.47 8.75
C TYR A 340 1.39 -1.00 8.35
N LEU A 341 2.35 -1.39 7.51
CA LEU A 341 2.46 -2.73 6.98
C LEU A 341 3.65 -3.47 7.60
N PHE A 342 3.37 -4.57 8.26
CA PHE A 342 4.34 -5.47 8.88
C PHE A 342 4.44 -6.77 8.06
N THR A 343 5.67 -7.20 7.75
CA THR A 343 5.92 -8.43 6.99
C THR A 343 7.18 -9.13 7.44
N HIS A 344 7.20 -10.46 7.37
CA HIS A 344 8.42 -11.26 7.56
C HIS A 344 9.06 -11.68 6.23
N ASP A 345 8.46 -11.34 5.09
CA ASP A 345 8.99 -11.63 3.76
C ASP A 345 9.92 -10.51 3.30
N LYS A 346 11.23 -10.79 3.28
CA LYS A 346 12.26 -9.83 2.90
C LYS A 346 12.17 -9.40 1.44
N LEU A 347 11.87 -10.34 0.53
CA LEU A 347 11.75 -10.02 -0.90
C LEU A 347 10.56 -9.10 -1.16
N PHE A 348 9.44 -9.39 -0.52
CA PHE A 348 8.26 -8.54 -0.58
C PHE A 348 8.52 -7.14 -0.01
N PHE A 349 9.23 -7.05 1.14
CA PHE A 349 9.64 -5.78 1.73
C PHE A 349 10.49 -4.94 0.76
N GLU A 350 11.53 -5.52 0.16
CA GLU A 350 12.40 -4.82 -0.78
C GLU A 350 11.64 -4.39 -2.04
N TYR A 351 10.75 -5.25 -2.54
CA TYR A 351 9.89 -4.92 -3.67
C TYR A 351 8.98 -3.73 -3.37
N LEU A 352 8.26 -3.76 -2.25
CA LEU A 352 7.34 -2.68 -1.86
C LEU A 352 8.08 -1.38 -1.58
N LYS A 353 9.22 -1.44 -0.89
CA LYS A 353 10.13 -0.33 -0.71
C LYS A 353 10.54 0.30 -2.05
N HIS A 354 10.82 -0.54 -3.06
CA HIS A 354 11.13 -0.06 -4.40
C HIS A 354 9.92 0.62 -5.08
N LYS A 355 8.73 0.05 -4.97
CA LYS A 355 7.50 0.61 -5.58
C LYS A 355 7.07 1.93 -4.94
N SER A 356 7.17 2.04 -3.63
CA SER A 356 6.79 3.25 -2.88
C SER A 356 7.82 4.38 -2.96
N LYS A 357 9.00 4.16 -3.54
CA LYS A 357 10.05 5.20 -3.71
C LYS A 357 9.59 6.46 -4.45
N LYS A 358 8.63 6.38 -5.37
CA LYS A 358 8.05 7.55 -6.02
C LYS A 358 7.34 8.50 -5.04
N SER A 359 6.94 7.97 -3.87
CA SER A 359 6.31 8.68 -2.77
C SER A 359 7.15 8.58 -1.48
N SER A 360 8.48 8.51 -1.61
CA SER A 360 9.41 8.23 -0.49
C SER A 360 9.27 9.20 0.68
N SER A 361 8.90 10.46 0.42
CA SER A 361 8.61 11.44 1.48
C SER A 361 7.42 11.06 2.37
N LYS A 362 6.52 10.20 1.88
CA LYS A 362 5.33 9.72 2.61
C LYS A 362 5.56 8.39 3.35
N TRP A 363 6.72 7.74 3.18
CA TRP A 363 7.02 6.41 3.73
C TRP A 363 8.24 6.39 4.63
N SER A 364 8.16 5.61 5.70
CA SER A 364 9.27 5.17 6.55
C SER A 364 9.50 3.67 6.38
N TYR A 365 10.76 3.25 6.40
CA TYR A 365 11.14 1.84 6.22
C TYR A 365 11.97 1.39 7.41
N GLY A 366 11.54 0.34 8.09
CA GLY A 366 12.21 -0.23 9.24
C GLY A 366 12.45 -1.73 9.10
N GLU A 367 13.53 -2.19 9.68
CA GLU A 367 13.85 -3.60 9.84
C GLU A 367 13.95 -3.91 11.32
N LEU A 368 13.11 -4.79 11.83
CA LEU A 368 13.03 -5.14 13.24
C LEU A 368 13.69 -6.49 13.47
N TYR A 369 14.70 -6.52 14.31
CA TYR A 369 15.47 -7.72 14.65
C TYR A 369 15.45 -7.96 16.15
N MET A 370 15.56 -9.23 16.56
CA MET A 370 15.74 -9.60 17.96
C MET A 370 17.22 -9.75 18.26
N GLN A 371 17.71 -9.07 19.30
CA GLN A 371 19.07 -9.24 19.80
C GLN A 371 19.18 -10.51 20.66
N ASP A 372 20.42 -10.95 20.91
CA ASP A 372 20.70 -12.05 21.85
C ASP A 372 20.20 -11.75 23.26
N SER A 373 20.17 -10.48 23.66
CA SER A 373 19.58 -9.97 24.92
C SER A 373 18.04 -10.12 25.01
N LYS A 374 17.39 -10.65 23.98
CA LYS A 374 15.92 -10.73 23.83
C LYS A 374 15.24 -9.36 23.76
N GLU A 375 15.95 -8.37 23.29
CA GLU A 375 15.46 -7.02 23.04
C GLU A 375 15.28 -6.78 21.55
N PRO A 376 14.07 -6.38 21.09
CA PRO A 376 13.90 -5.94 19.72
C PRO A 376 14.66 -4.62 19.47
N TYR A 377 15.34 -4.53 18.35
CA TYR A 377 15.91 -3.28 17.89
C TYR A 377 15.48 -3.00 16.45
N ILE A 378 15.29 -1.73 16.14
CA ILE A 378 14.94 -1.28 14.81
C ILE A 378 16.18 -0.76 14.07
N ARG A 379 16.40 -1.28 12.87
CA ARG A 379 17.30 -0.72 11.90
C ARG A 379 16.47 0.10 10.90
N ILE A 380 16.68 1.41 10.86
CA ILE A 380 16.06 2.24 9.82
C ILE A 380 16.67 1.85 8.49
N SER A 381 15.82 1.40 7.56
CA SER A 381 16.27 0.99 6.24
C SER A 381 16.45 2.22 5.36
N ARG A 382 17.70 2.54 5.06
CA ARG A 382 18.10 3.66 4.20
C ARG A 382 18.15 3.24 2.73
N THR A 383 18.04 4.20 1.84
CA THR A 383 18.39 4.01 0.42
C THR A 383 19.90 3.88 0.28
N TYR A 384 20.39 3.39 -0.86
CA TYR A 384 21.83 3.25 -1.05
C TYR A 384 22.57 4.59 -0.91
N ILE A 385 21.98 5.69 -1.38
CA ILE A 385 22.56 7.02 -1.26
C ILE A 385 22.57 7.51 0.21
N GLU A 386 21.52 7.23 0.98
CA GLU A 386 21.45 7.56 2.41
C GLU A 386 22.41 6.70 3.25
N GLU A 387 22.58 5.41 2.91
CA GLU A 387 23.61 4.56 3.53
C GLU A 387 25.00 5.07 3.22
N ALA A 388 25.26 5.49 1.98
CA ALA A 388 26.54 6.09 1.61
C ALA A 388 26.83 7.35 2.43
N ASP A 389 25.87 8.27 2.55
CA ASP A 389 25.99 9.47 3.39
C ASP A 389 26.27 9.14 4.86
N HIS A 390 25.54 8.14 5.40
CA HIS A 390 25.76 7.69 6.77
C HIS A 390 27.21 7.22 7.00
N TYR A 391 27.77 6.40 6.08
CA TYR A 391 29.12 5.90 6.21
C TYR A 391 30.19 6.97 5.89
N ILE A 392 29.90 7.93 5.01
CA ILE A 392 30.75 9.11 4.80
C ILE A 392 30.90 9.90 6.11
N LYS A 393 29.80 10.16 6.82
CA LYS A 393 29.80 10.84 8.12
C LYS A 393 30.56 10.07 9.21
N GLN A 394 30.66 8.76 9.08
CA GLN A 394 31.45 7.90 9.98
C GLN A 394 32.90 7.70 9.53
N HIS A 395 33.34 8.36 8.45
CA HIS A 395 34.69 8.20 7.83
C HIS A 395 34.98 6.76 7.37
N LYS A 396 33.94 5.96 7.05
CA LYS A 396 34.06 4.58 6.55
C LYS A 396 33.93 4.55 5.02
N TYR A 397 34.91 5.11 4.34
CA TYR A 397 34.84 5.43 2.90
C TYR A 397 34.73 4.21 1.99
N GLU A 398 35.32 3.06 2.37
CA GLU A 398 35.18 1.81 1.62
C GLU A 398 33.76 1.31 1.57
N ILE A 399 33.10 1.30 2.74
CA ILE A 399 31.71 0.89 2.85
C ILE A 399 30.83 1.87 2.08
N ALA A 400 31.08 3.18 2.21
CA ALA A 400 30.39 4.21 1.45
C ALA A 400 30.53 3.99 -0.07
N GLY A 401 31.73 3.68 -0.55
CA GLY A 401 32.01 3.39 -1.96
C GLY A 401 31.20 2.20 -2.50
N ASN A 402 31.04 1.15 -1.71
CA ASN A 402 30.19 0.01 -2.08
C ASN A 402 28.71 0.41 -2.22
N PHE A 403 28.20 1.26 -1.33
CA PHE A 403 26.82 1.75 -1.44
C PHE A 403 26.66 2.72 -2.62
N LEU A 404 27.64 3.58 -2.90
CA LEU A 404 27.64 4.42 -4.10
C LEU A 404 27.65 3.59 -5.39
N ARG A 405 28.37 2.48 -5.43
CA ARG A 405 28.32 1.56 -6.58
C ARG A 405 26.93 0.97 -6.79
N LYS A 406 26.29 0.50 -5.71
CA LYS A 406 24.90 0.00 -5.76
C LYS A 406 23.92 1.08 -6.22
N GLU A 407 24.11 2.33 -5.78
CA GLU A 407 23.27 3.45 -6.23
C GLU A 407 23.51 3.76 -7.72
N ALA A 408 24.74 3.73 -8.20
CA ALA A 408 25.06 3.92 -9.62
C ALA A 408 24.38 2.86 -10.50
N GLU A 409 24.48 1.57 -10.14
CA GLU A 409 23.79 0.49 -10.85
C GLU A 409 22.28 0.67 -10.80
N TYR A 410 21.74 1.03 -9.63
CA TYR A 410 20.31 1.27 -9.43
C TYR A 410 19.82 2.44 -10.29
N PHE A 411 20.54 3.56 -10.31
CA PHE A 411 20.22 4.72 -11.15
C PHE A 411 20.19 4.33 -12.62
N CYS A 412 21.25 3.70 -13.14
CA CYS A 412 21.32 3.31 -14.55
C CYS A 412 20.17 2.36 -14.95
N LYS A 413 19.86 1.36 -14.13
CA LYS A 413 18.75 0.43 -14.38
C LYS A 413 17.39 1.12 -14.35
N ARG A 414 17.20 2.13 -13.50
CA ARG A 414 15.98 2.94 -13.44
C ARG A 414 15.86 3.88 -14.65
N PHE A 415 16.97 4.46 -15.08
CA PHE A 415 17.03 5.42 -16.17
C PHE A 415 16.90 4.77 -17.55
N LEU A 416 17.37 3.54 -17.72
CA LEU A 416 17.34 2.84 -18.99
C LEU A 416 16.06 2.03 -19.21
N PRO A 417 15.44 2.11 -20.40
CA PRO A 417 14.47 1.10 -20.83
C PRO A 417 15.08 -0.30 -20.80
N LEU A 418 14.24 -1.32 -20.54
CA LEU A 418 14.69 -2.69 -20.33
C LEU A 418 15.64 -3.21 -21.43
N LYS A 419 15.31 -2.94 -22.71
CA LYS A 419 16.14 -3.36 -23.86
C LYS A 419 17.58 -2.79 -23.83
N TRP A 420 17.80 -1.67 -23.16
CA TRP A 420 19.10 -1.02 -23.05
C TRP A 420 19.95 -1.54 -21.88
N GLN A 421 19.39 -2.40 -21.04
CA GLN A 421 20.05 -3.00 -19.88
C GLN A 421 20.75 -4.32 -20.20
N TYR A 422 20.52 -4.87 -21.40
CA TYR A 422 21.00 -6.19 -21.80
C TYR A 422 21.89 -6.11 -23.04
N THR A 423 22.80 -7.09 -23.16
CA THR A 423 23.56 -7.33 -24.39
C THR A 423 22.65 -7.92 -25.48
N LYS A 424 23.18 -8.10 -26.69
CA LYS A 424 22.46 -8.78 -27.79
C LYS A 424 22.15 -10.24 -27.46
N GLU A 425 22.93 -10.85 -26.60
CA GLU A 425 22.76 -12.23 -26.09
C GLU A 425 21.86 -12.31 -24.87
N TYR A 426 21.13 -11.23 -24.54
CA TYR A 426 20.24 -11.12 -23.38
C TYR A 426 20.92 -11.30 -22.00
N CYS A 427 22.24 -11.04 -21.93
CA CYS A 427 22.94 -10.94 -20.64
C CYS A 427 22.84 -9.53 -20.08
N LEU A 428 22.60 -9.41 -18.77
CA LEU A 428 22.57 -8.12 -18.08
C LEU A 428 23.95 -7.45 -18.20
N LEU A 429 23.95 -6.17 -18.56
CA LEU A 429 25.19 -5.38 -18.65
C LEU A 429 25.81 -5.14 -17.26
N ASP A 430 27.12 -5.11 -17.23
CA ASP A 430 27.88 -4.62 -16.08
C ASP A 430 27.73 -3.09 -15.89
N LEU A 431 28.25 -2.55 -14.81
CA LEU A 431 28.14 -1.12 -14.52
C LEU A 431 28.71 -0.25 -15.64
N ASN A 432 29.82 -0.68 -16.29
CA ASN A 432 30.40 0.04 -17.41
C ASN A 432 29.42 0.12 -18.59
N GLY A 433 28.89 -1.01 -18.99
CA GLY A 433 27.89 -1.08 -20.07
C GLY A 433 26.62 -0.28 -19.75
N LEU A 434 26.15 -0.33 -18.52
CA LEU A 434 24.99 0.44 -18.06
C LEU A 434 25.24 1.95 -18.14
N ILE A 435 26.39 2.46 -17.71
CA ILE A 435 26.74 3.90 -17.78
C ILE A 435 26.85 4.35 -19.23
N ASN A 436 27.56 3.61 -20.07
CA ASN A 436 27.72 3.93 -21.49
C ASN A 436 26.37 3.97 -22.21
N ASN A 437 25.50 3.00 -21.95
CA ASN A 437 24.16 2.99 -22.53
C ASN A 437 23.27 4.11 -21.97
N SER A 438 23.43 4.49 -20.70
CA SER A 438 22.71 5.61 -20.11
C SER A 438 23.10 6.94 -20.78
N LYS A 439 24.40 7.19 -20.99
CA LYS A 439 24.87 8.35 -21.74
C LYS A 439 24.30 8.37 -23.15
N LYS A 440 24.45 7.27 -23.90
CA LYS A 440 23.94 7.16 -25.27
C LYS A 440 22.43 7.36 -25.35
N PHE A 441 21.66 6.80 -24.44
CA PHE A 441 20.22 6.97 -24.39
C PHE A 441 19.83 8.44 -24.11
N ALA A 442 20.57 9.12 -23.23
CA ALA A 442 20.39 10.56 -22.97
C ALA A 442 20.67 11.40 -24.22
N GLU A 443 21.81 11.17 -24.89
CA GLU A 443 22.18 11.86 -26.13
C GLU A 443 21.15 11.66 -27.25
N GLU A 444 20.74 10.41 -27.47
CA GLU A 444 19.70 10.07 -28.47
C GLU A 444 18.34 10.72 -28.15
N SER A 445 18.04 10.95 -26.88
CA SER A 445 16.83 11.64 -26.43
C SER A 445 16.92 13.16 -26.55
N GLY A 446 18.08 13.70 -26.96
CA GLY A 446 18.30 15.13 -27.19
C GLY A 446 18.87 15.89 -26.00
N ILE A 447 19.34 15.19 -24.97
CA ILE A 447 20.08 15.80 -23.86
C ILE A 447 21.50 16.05 -24.32
N SER A 448 21.88 17.32 -24.48
CA SER A 448 23.20 17.73 -24.98
C SER A 448 24.29 17.75 -23.88
N ASP A 449 23.87 17.99 -22.63
CA ASP A 449 24.76 18.01 -21.49
C ASP A 449 24.79 16.64 -20.81
N THR A 450 25.80 15.85 -21.09
CA THR A 450 26.00 14.51 -20.53
C THR A 450 27.17 14.45 -19.55
N THR A 451 27.65 15.60 -19.06
CA THR A 451 28.78 15.70 -18.14
C THR A 451 28.66 14.81 -16.92
N LEU A 452 27.47 14.73 -16.32
CA LEU A 452 27.21 13.86 -15.14
C LEU A 452 27.45 12.37 -15.45
N PHE A 453 27.17 11.92 -16.67
CA PHE A 453 27.43 10.52 -17.05
C PHE A 453 28.93 10.27 -17.26
N ASP A 454 29.69 11.28 -17.77
CA ASP A 454 31.14 11.20 -17.91
C ASP A 454 31.83 11.22 -16.54
N GLU A 455 31.35 12.06 -15.63
CA GLU A 455 31.78 12.05 -14.23
C GLU A 455 31.52 10.70 -13.57
N LEU A 456 30.34 10.14 -13.77
CA LEU A 456 29.99 8.83 -13.21
C LEU A 456 30.90 7.71 -13.76
N ASP A 457 31.29 7.75 -15.05
CA ASP A 457 32.23 6.79 -15.61
C ASP A 457 33.64 6.96 -15.01
N ASN A 458 34.08 8.18 -14.78
CA ASN A 458 35.33 8.45 -14.08
C ASN A 458 35.27 7.93 -12.63
N HIS A 459 34.19 8.20 -11.90
CA HIS A 459 34.01 7.66 -10.56
C HIS A 459 33.96 6.13 -10.56
N ARG A 460 33.36 5.51 -11.58
CA ARG A 460 33.37 4.04 -11.74
C ARG A 460 34.83 3.50 -11.78
N LYS A 461 35.67 4.11 -12.58
CA LYS A 461 37.07 3.67 -12.78
C LYS A 461 37.92 3.80 -11.52
N PHE A 462 37.79 4.94 -10.84
CA PHE A 462 38.73 5.31 -9.76
C PHE A 462 38.17 5.07 -8.35
N ILE A 463 36.85 4.93 -8.19
CA ILE A 463 36.22 4.82 -6.87
C ILE A 463 35.39 3.54 -6.74
N LEU A 464 34.40 3.34 -7.65
CA LEU A 464 33.39 2.32 -7.46
C LEU A 464 33.89 0.90 -7.73
N ASN A 465 34.74 0.71 -8.76
CA ASN A 465 35.34 -0.59 -9.03
C ASN A 465 36.39 -0.97 -7.96
N PRO A 466 37.33 -0.10 -7.57
CA PRO A 466 38.26 -0.41 -6.49
C PRO A 466 37.56 -0.63 -5.13
N ALA A 467 36.43 0.00 -4.89
CA ALA A 467 35.68 -0.22 -3.65
C ALA A 467 35.10 -1.63 -3.52
N SER A 468 34.95 -2.35 -4.63
CA SER A 468 34.38 -3.69 -4.69
C SER A 468 35.41 -4.81 -4.80
N HIS A 469 36.65 -4.49 -4.94
CA HIS A 469 37.76 -5.41 -5.01
C HIS A 469 38.78 -5.09 -3.90
N ASP A 470 39.41 -6.11 -3.35
CA ASP A 470 40.45 -5.97 -2.34
C ASP A 470 41.73 -5.44 -3.01
N SER A 471 41.80 -4.12 -3.19
CA SER A 471 42.94 -3.43 -3.76
C SER A 471 43.62 -2.59 -2.68
N TYR A 472 44.72 -3.09 -2.15
CA TYR A 472 45.52 -2.45 -1.09
C TYR A 472 46.12 -1.10 -1.47
N ASP A 473 46.18 -0.74 -2.77
CA ASP A 473 46.98 0.35 -3.29
C ASP A 473 46.27 1.69 -3.51
N ILE A 474 44.96 1.78 -3.29
CA ILE A 474 44.23 3.04 -3.52
C ILE A 474 43.54 3.48 -2.23
N GLY A 475 44.21 4.39 -1.52
CA GLY A 475 43.56 5.09 -0.40
C GLY A 475 42.35 5.87 -0.91
N LYS A 476 41.16 5.58 -0.35
CA LYS A 476 39.93 6.31 -0.66
C LYS A 476 39.90 7.55 0.19
N TYR A 477 40.00 8.69 -0.46
CA TYR A 477 39.95 9.97 0.20
C TYR A 477 38.55 10.50 0.30
N GLU A 478 38.27 11.23 1.36
CA GLU A 478 36.95 11.83 1.64
C GLU A 478 36.45 12.69 0.46
N TYR A 479 37.38 13.42 -0.18
CA TYR A 479 37.04 14.32 -1.28
C TYR A 479 36.42 13.56 -2.46
N GLU A 480 37.09 12.52 -2.96
CA GLU A 480 36.64 11.74 -4.12
C GLU A 480 35.32 11.03 -3.85
N ILE A 481 35.15 10.46 -2.66
CA ILE A 481 33.90 9.81 -2.23
C ILE A 481 32.74 10.83 -2.18
N LYS A 482 33.00 12.04 -1.65
CA LYS A 482 31.99 13.11 -1.63
C LYS A 482 31.65 13.61 -3.04
N GLN A 483 32.61 13.72 -3.95
CA GLN A 483 32.35 14.08 -5.35
C GLN A 483 31.46 13.01 -6.02
N CYS A 484 31.80 11.75 -5.87
CA CYS A 484 30.94 10.64 -6.39
C CYS A 484 29.51 10.68 -5.80
N TYR A 485 29.41 10.92 -4.52
CA TYR A 485 28.11 11.09 -3.84
C TYR A 485 27.32 12.24 -4.47
N ASN A 486 27.92 13.41 -4.67
CA ASN A 486 27.25 14.58 -5.25
C ASN A 486 26.82 14.36 -6.71
N THR A 487 27.64 13.69 -7.51
CA THR A 487 27.31 13.31 -8.89
C THR A 487 26.08 12.38 -8.92
N LEU A 488 26.04 11.35 -8.04
CA LEU A 488 24.90 10.45 -7.94
C LEU A 488 23.66 11.14 -7.40
N LEU A 489 23.81 12.05 -6.46
CA LEU A 489 22.69 12.86 -5.95
C LEU A 489 22.10 13.73 -7.07
N SER A 490 22.93 14.34 -7.91
CA SER A 490 22.49 15.12 -9.08
C SER A 490 21.78 14.24 -10.12
N LEU A 491 22.33 13.07 -10.41
CA LEU A 491 21.71 12.09 -11.31
C LEU A 491 20.38 11.57 -10.78
N SER A 492 20.22 11.42 -9.48
CA SER A 492 18.98 10.96 -8.86
C SER A 492 17.79 11.92 -9.08
N GLN A 493 18.06 13.20 -9.39
CA GLN A 493 17.05 14.21 -9.73
C GLN A 493 16.50 14.04 -11.16
N ILE A 494 17.09 13.16 -11.97
CA ILE A 494 16.57 12.85 -13.31
C ILE A 494 15.42 11.85 -13.16
N SER A 495 14.22 12.28 -13.53
CA SER A 495 13.06 11.40 -13.58
C SER A 495 12.82 10.88 -15.00
N ILE A 496 12.43 9.62 -15.10
CA ILE A 496 11.99 8.99 -16.34
C ILE A 496 10.68 8.27 -16.13
N ARG A 497 9.75 8.44 -17.07
CA ARG A 497 8.51 7.67 -17.10
C ARG A 497 8.09 7.36 -18.53
N ARG A 498 7.36 6.27 -18.71
CA ARG A 498 6.77 5.95 -20.01
C ARG A 498 5.69 6.99 -20.34
N LEU A 499 5.84 7.67 -21.46
CA LEU A 499 4.90 8.67 -21.98
C LEU A 499 3.84 7.98 -22.84
N LEU A 500 4.28 7.15 -23.79
CA LEU A 500 3.42 6.44 -24.74
C LEU A 500 3.92 5.00 -24.87
N SER A 501 2.99 4.06 -25.04
CA SER A 501 3.28 2.65 -25.21
C SER A 501 3.41 2.26 -26.68
N LYS A 502 4.17 1.19 -26.95
CA LYS A 502 4.20 0.53 -28.25
C LYS A 502 2.79 0.24 -28.74
N GLY A 503 2.52 0.50 -30.02
CA GLY A 503 1.22 0.30 -30.66
C GLY A 503 0.26 1.48 -30.54
N GLN A 504 0.48 2.43 -29.61
CA GLN A 504 -0.35 3.63 -29.52
C GLN A 504 -0.21 4.49 -30.77
N LYS A 505 -1.30 5.17 -31.11
CA LYS A 505 -1.40 6.03 -32.28
C LYS A 505 -1.54 7.48 -31.87
N VAL A 506 -0.74 8.34 -32.50
CA VAL A 506 -0.82 9.78 -32.32
C VAL A 506 -0.98 10.47 -33.67
N LYS A 507 -1.57 11.63 -33.68
CA LYS A 507 -1.71 12.47 -34.87
C LYS A 507 -1.05 13.83 -34.66
N ILE A 508 -0.51 14.37 -35.75
CA ILE A 508 0.00 15.72 -35.84
C ILE A 508 -0.74 16.41 -36.99
N GLU A 509 -1.31 17.57 -36.71
CA GLU A 509 -1.95 18.40 -37.71
C GLU A 509 -1.20 19.70 -37.84
N LEU A 510 -0.55 19.92 -39.00
CA LEU A 510 0.11 21.15 -39.35
C LEU A 510 -0.69 21.79 -40.47
N SER A 511 -1.26 22.98 -40.24
CA SER A 511 -1.97 23.72 -41.26
C SER A 511 -0.96 24.45 -42.14
N THR A 512 -1.09 24.27 -43.43
CA THR A 512 -0.45 25.12 -44.44
C THR A 512 -1.49 26.11 -44.97
N VAL A 513 -1.07 27.10 -45.71
CA VAL A 513 -2.01 28.08 -46.30
C VAL A 513 -3.13 27.35 -47.03
N GLU A 514 -4.37 27.69 -46.70
CA GLU A 514 -5.57 27.09 -47.28
C GLU A 514 -5.48 26.92 -48.81
N PRO A 515 -5.85 25.79 -49.40
CA PRO A 515 -6.56 24.66 -48.81
C PRO A 515 -5.66 23.49 -48.34
N VAL A 516 -4.38 23.68 -48.08
CA VAL A 516 -3.42 22.61 -47.83
C VAL A 516 -3.37 22.25 -46.35
N THR A 517 -3.92 21.13 -45.97
CA THR A 517 -3.75 20.55 -44.63
C THR A 517 -2.67 19.49 -44.66
N PHE A 518 -1.70 19.61 -43.74
CA PHE A 518 -0.61 18.66 -43.60
C PHE A 518 -0.80 17.88 -42.31
N LYS A 519 -1.16 16.56 -42.43
CA LYS A 519 -1.46 15.68 -41.31
C LYS A 519 -0.57 14.46 -41.32
N PHE A 520 -0.17 14.03 -40.15
CA PHE A 520 0.56 12.78 -39.93
C PHE A 520 -0.22 11.90 -38.96
N ASN A 521 -0.43 10.63 -39.34
CA ASN A 521 -0.85 9.60 -38.41
C ASN A 521 0.35 8.73 -38.12
N ILE A 522 0.73 8.64 -36.85
CA ILE A 522 1.93 7.97 -36.38
C ILE A 522 1.52 6.81 -35.50
N THR A 523 2.09 5.62 -35.74
CA THR A 523 1.99 4.44 -34.90
C THR A 523 3.36 4.21 -34.25
N LEU A 524 3.41 4.09 -32.93
CA LEU A 524 4.64 3.83 -32.21
C LEU A 524 5.03 2.35 -32.30
N CYS A 525 6.24 2.06 -32.77
CA CYS A 525 6.81 0.72 -32.82
C CYS A 525 7.51 0.31 -31.53
N GLU A 526 7.77 1.27 -30.65
CA GLU A 526 8.44 1.10 -29.37
C GLU A 526 7.82 2.03 -28.32
N ASP A 527 8.05 1.72 -27.02
CA ASP A 527 7.68 2.61 -25.93
C ASP A 527 8.49 3.91 -26.00
N VAL A 528 7.84 5.03 -25.76
CA VAL A 528 8.43 6.37 -25.72
C VAL A 528 8.40 6.90 -24.29
N TYR A 529 9.53 7.42 -23.83
CA TYR A 529 9.73 7.85 -22.46
C TYR A 529 9.87 9.38 -22.38
N LEU A 530 9.28 9.94 -21.34
CA LEU A 530 9.52 11.32 -20.92
C LEU A 530 10.67 11.35 -19.93
N ILE A 531 11.65 12.23 -20.17
CA ILE A 531 12.78 12.48 -19.29
C ILE A 531 12.68 13.92 -18.81
N GLN A 532 12.69 14.09 -17.49
CA GLN A 532 12.62 15.40 -16.85
C GLN A 532 13.86 15.62 -15.99
N ILE A 533 14.50 16.74 -16.16
CA ILE A 533 15.66 17.22 -15.40
C ILE A 533 15.25 18.53 -14.75
N ALA A 534 15.48 18.67 -13.44
CA ALA A 534 15.13 19.89 -12.72
C ALA A 534 15.74 21.14 -13.39
N GLY A 535 14.93 22.15 -13.65
CA GLY A 535 15.35 23.41 -14.28
C GLY A 535 15.63 23.32 -15.80
N LYS A 536 15.38 22.19 -16.46
CA LYS A 536 15.52 22.01 -17.91
C LYS A 536 14.18 21.67 -18.56
N PRO A 537 14.00 21.91 -19.88
CA PRO A 537 12.83 21.45 -20.61
C PRO A 537 12.68 19.93 -20.57
N SER A 538 11.45 19.43 -20.71
CA SER A 538 11.21 17.99 -20.82
C SER A 538 11.75 17.43 -22.13
N TYR A 539 12.38 16.25 -22.07
CA TYR A 539 12.88 15.52 -23.23
C TYR A 539 12.03 14.29 -23.47
N VAL A 540 11.95 13.88 -24.75
CA VAL A 540 11.22 12.69 -25.17
C VAL A 540 12.17 11.75 -25.86
N SER A 541 12.18 10.48 -25.40
CA SER A 541 13.12 9.48 -25.90
C SER A 541 12.94 9.24 -27.41
N LYS A 542 14.04 8.83 -28.05
CA LYS A 542 14.02 8.33 -29.41
C LYS A 542 13.29 6.98 -29.46
N GLY A 543 12.53 6.76 -30.53
CA GLY A 543 11.85 5.51 -30.80
C GLY A 543 11.55 5.34 -32.28
N MET A 544 11.34 4.09 -32.69
CA MET A 544 10.92 3.77 -34.04
C MET A 544 9.41 4.07 -34.21
N ILE A 545 9.10 4.80 -35.27
CA ILE A 545 7.72 5.20 -35.60
C ILE A 545 7.38 4.80 -37.04
N ASN A 546 6.15 4.37 -37.26
CA ASN A 546 5.55 4.21 -38.58
C ASN A 546 4.55 5.35 -38.79
N PHE A 547 4.59 6.01 -39.94
CA PHE A 547 3.68 7.13 -40.19
C PHE A 547 3.16 7.15 -41.63
N THR A 548 1.96 7.69 -41.77
CA THR A 548 1.36 8.05 -43.06
C THR A 548 1.18 9.56 -43.12
N VAL A 549 1.23 10.10 -44.32
CA VAL A 549 1.12 11.55 -44.59
C VAL A 549 -0.16 11.82 -45.37
N ASN A 550 -0.94 12.78 -44.92
CA ASN A 550 -2.07 13.31 -45.69
C ASN A 550 -1.75 14.75 -46.08
N LYS A 551 -1.74 15.02 -47.37
CA LYS A 551 -1.60 16.36 -47.95
C LYS A 551 -2.83 16.68 -48.78
N ASN A 552 -3.43 17.84 -48.56
CA ASN A 552 -4.58 18.33 -49.33
C ASN A 552 -5.76 17.36 -49.36
N GLY A 553 -6.03 16.65 -48.28
CA GLY A 553 -7.10 15.65 -48.21
C GLY A 553 -6.78 14.30 -48.85
N THR A 554 -5.63 14.17 -49.53
CA THR A 554 -5.18 12.90 -50.16
C THR A 554 -4.23 12.21 -49.19
N SER A 555 -4.67 11.05 -48.67
CA SER A 555 -3.84 10.19 -47.81
C SER A 555 -2.89 9.36 -48.66
N SER A 556 -1.60 9.39 -48.37
CA SER A 556 -0.66 8.42 -48.91
C SER A 556 -0.93 7.05 -48.26
N SER A 557 -1.12 6.01 -49.06
CA SER A 557 -1.20 4.62 -48.58
C SER A 557 0.18 4.07 -48.16
N GLU A 558 1.26 4.79 -48.52
CA GLU A 558 2.62 4.37 -48.21
C GLU A 558 2.93 4.64 -46.71
N ILE A 559 3.24 3.56 -45.99
CA ILE A 559 3.71 3.63 -44.61
C ILE A 559 5.22 3.88 -44.63
N LYS A 560 5.63 4.99 -44.01
CA LYS A 560 7.06 5.32 -43.87
C LYS A 560 7.49 5.04 -42.43
N THR A 561 8.75 4.62 -42.28
CA THR A 561 9.36 4.35 -40.98
C THR A 561 10.47 5.35 -40.71
N ASP A 562 10.52 5.87 -39.50
CA ASP A 562 11.62 6.76 -39.04
C ASP A 562 12.02 6.35 -37.62
N ASN A 563 13.29 6.57 -37.27
CA ASN A 563 13.84 6.32 -35.93
C ASN A 563 14.32 7.64 -35.34
N THR A 564 13.41 8.34 -34.65
CA THR A 564 13.62 9.72 -34.24
C THR A 564 12.89 10.02 -32.92
N THR A 565 13.15 11.15 -32.30
CA THR A 565 12.30 11.66 -31.21
C THR A 565 11.05 12.33 -31.81
N LEU A 566 9.92 12.21 -31.13
CA LEU A 566 8.68 12.88 -31.56
C LEU A 566 8.89 14.41 -31.70
N LYS A 567 9.74 15.00 -30.86
CA LYS A 567 10.12 16.41 -30.95
C LYS A 567 10.84 16.72 -32.27
N LYS A 568 11.91 15.98 -32.59
CA LYS A 568 12.66 16.19 -33.85
C LYS A 568 11.77 15.96 -35.08
N PHE A 569 10.89 14.95 -35.03
CA PHE A 569 9.93 14.69 -36.09
C PHE A 569 8.98 15.87 -36.26
N TYR A 570 8.45 16.40 -35.16
CA TYR A 570 7.58 17.58 -35.16
C TYR A 570 8.30 18.81 -35.72
N ASP A 571 9.45 19.16 -35.17
CA ASP A 571 10.21 20.37 -35.55
C ASP A 571 10.58 20.34 -37.05
N LYS A 572 11.04 19.21 -37.58
CA LYS A 572 11.37 19.03 -39.00
C LYS A 572 10.19 19.27 -39.92
N ASN A 573 8.99 18.84 -39.51
CA ASN A 573 7.81 18.99 -40.32
C ASN A 573 7.13 20.36 -40.09
N TYR A 574 7.26 20.91 -38.87
CA TYR A 574 6.79 22.29 -38.57
C TYR A 574 7.51 23.32 -39.43
N GLU A 575 8.82 23.20 -39.63
CA GLU A 575 9.59 24.10 -40.50
C GLU A 575 9.14 24.06 -41.98
N LYS A 576 8.48 23.00 -42.41
CA LYS A 576 7.90 22.82 -43.74
C LYS A 576 6.47 23.29 -43.86
N SER A 577 5.84 23.67 -42.76
CA SER A 577 4.47 24.19 -42.70
C SER A 577 4.43 25.72 -42.80
N ASP A 578 3.24 26.28 -42.79
CA ASP A 578 3.03 27.73 -42.70
C ASP A 578 3.19 28.30 -41.28
N LYS A 579 3.57 27.46 -40.32
CA LYS A 579 3.81 27.82 -38.91
C LYS A 579 2.61 28.49 -38.20
N LYS A 580 1.39 28.21 -38.62
CA LYS A 580 0.18 28.72 -37.96
C LYS A 580 -0.22 27.95 -36.71
N LYS A 581 0.30 26.76 -36.52
CA LYS A 581 0.06 25.94 -35.34
C LYS A 581 1.05 26.27 -34.22
N ASP A 582 0.70 25.86 -32.99
CA ASP A 582 1.58 26.02 -31.85
C ASP A 582 2.94 25.31 -32.10
N LYS A 583 4.01 26.00 -31.76
CA LYS A 583 5.37 25.45 -31.88
C LYS A 583 5.67 24.39 -30.80
N ASP A 584 4.87 24.32 -29.75
CA ASP A 584 5.04 23.32 -28.72
C ASP A 584 4.52 21.93 -29.19
N PHE A 585 5.43 20.99 -29.36
CA PHE A 585 5.11 19.62 -29.78
C PHE A 585 4.26 18.86 -28.76
N LEU A 586 4.34 19.20 -27.47
CA LEU A 586 3.57 18.54 -26.41
C LEU A 586 2.08 18.84 -26.52
N VAL A 587 1.73 20.04 -26.95
CA VAL A 587 0.35 20.47 -27.19
C VAL A 587 -0.15 20.00 -28.55
N SER A 588 0.75 19.98 -29.54
CA SER A 588 0.37 19.78 -30.95
C SER A 588 0.27 18.30 -31.35
N ILE A 589 0.93 17.38 -30.61
CA ILE A 589 0.80 15.94 -30.83
C ILE A 589 -0.38 15.43 -29.98
N VAL A 590 -1.38 14.86 -30.66
CA VAL A 590 -2.64 14.43 -30.04
C VAL A 590 -2.76 12.92 -30.12
N ARG A 591 -3.17 12.27 -29.07
CA ARG A 591 -3.48 10.83 -29.04
C ARG A 591 -4.77 10.57 -29.81
N ILE A 592 -4.81 9.48 -30.58
CA ILE A 592 -5.99 9.15 -31.38
C ILE A 592 -7.09 8.52 -30.51
N ASP A 593 -6.72 7.82 -29.45
CA ASP A 593 -7.61 7.05 -28.56
C ASP A 593 -8.59 7.94 -27.79
N ASP A 594 -8.13 9.07 -27.28
CA ASP A 594 -8.93 9.96 -26.41
C ASP A 594 -8.93 11.43 -26.86
N GLY A 595 -8.23 11.74 -27.94
CA GLY A 595 -8.20 13.09 -28.52
C GLY A 595 -7.43 14.14 -27.70
N ARG A 596 -6.68 13.74 -26.67
CA ARG A 596 -5.94 14.66 -25.79
C ARG A 596 -4.50 14.87 -26.26
N PRO A 597 -3.93 16.06 -26.07
CA PRO A 597 -2.50 16.32 -26.27
C PRO A 597 -1.63 15.39 -25.42
N ILE A 598 -0.44 15.05 -25.92
CA ILE A 598 0.51 14.28 -25.12
C ILE A 598 1.01 15.07 -23.89
N GLY A 599 0.96 16.39 -23.93
CA GLY A 599 1.25 17.27 -22.80
C GLY A 599 0.36 17.07 -21.59
N ASP A 600 -0.91 16.64 -21.78
CA ASP A 600 -1.83 16.34 -20.67
C ASP A 600 -1.41 15.11 -19.85
N LEU A 601 -0.41 14.37 -20.33
CA LEU A 601 0.21 13.28 -19.59
C LEU A 601 1.35 13.77 -18.68
N LEU A 602 1.71 15.06 -18.68
CA LEU A 602 2.74 15.65 -17.83
C LEU A 602 2.21 15.91 -16.44
#